data_eed69eff33561992a7ea9d83c7aafac5
#
_entry.id   eed69eff33561992a7ea9d83c7aafac5
#
_cell.length_a   1.000
_cell.length_b   1.000
_cell.length_c   1.000
_cell.angle_alpha   90.00
_cell.angle_beta   90.00
_cell.angle_gamma   90.00
#
_symmetry.space_group_name_H-M   'P 1'
#
loop_
_entity.id
_entity.type
_entity.pdbx_description
1 polymer ?
#
loop_
_entity_poly.entity_id
_entity_poly.type
_entity_poly.pdbx_seq_one_letter_code
_entity_poly.pdbx_strand_id
1 'polypeptide(L)'
;GRFRIAVTTSKRPAKAQEIPAEFEAMLAKPADALGKQGLFILRYYYLESSADMAAARKPIEARRKKLPVPPTTLVMQERPFARPRATHRHHRGEFLSAREPVSPKVLPFLPPLGKDAPRNRLGFARWLIDQRNPLTARVVVNRHWAALFGRGLVRTPDDFGYTGAVPTHPMLLDWLALEFVRQGWSQKKLHRLIVTSATYRQSTGARFRLPAEQIRDSALRVSGLLHQKLGGPSVFPPQPKSMGEGIYGGGGWKTSTGPDRYRRSLYTYKKRSMPFAMH
;
A
#
# COMPACT_ATOMS: atom_id res chain seq x y z
N GLY A 1 -10.29 -23.87 8.26
CA GLY A 1 -9.89 -24.86 7.26
C GLY A 1 -11.02 -25.85 7.05
N ARG A 2 -11.33 -26.18 5.78
CA ARG A 2 -12.26 -27.26 5.46
C ARG A 2 -11.41 -28.47 5.15
N PHE A 3 -11.58 -29.57 5.87
CA PHE A 3 -11.02 -30.86 5.51
C PHE A 3 -12.14 -31.77 5.02
N ARG A 4 -11.79 -32.69 4.13
CA ARG A 4 -12.69 -33.64 3.55
C ARG A 4 -12.30 -35.03 4.07
N ILE A 5 -13.26 -35.74 4.64
CA ILE A 5 -13.07 -37.12 5.04
C ILE A 5 -13.64 -37.98 3.89
N ALA A 6 -12.84 -38.84 3.31
CA ALA A 6 -13.27 -39.82 2.32
C ALA A 6 -13.15 -41.23 2.89
N VAL A 7 -14.14 -42.08 2.64
CA VAL A 7 -14.15 -43.47 3.01
C VAL A 7 -13.92 -44.29 1.73
N THR A 8 -13.06 -45.30 1.83
CA THR A 8 -12.78 -46.21 0.70
C THR A 8 -13.01 -47.68 1.12
N THR A 9 -13.50 -48.46 0.22
CA THR A 9 -13.61 -49.91 0.34
C THR A 9 -12.41 -50.65 -0.25
N SER A 10 -11.42 -49.92 -0.78
CA SER A 10 -10.20 -50.51 -1.34
C SER A 10 -9.36 -51.21 -0.30
N LYS A 11 -8.67 -52.31 -0.71
CA LYS A 11 -7.71 -53.00 0.16
C LYS A 11 -6.59 -52.09 0.63
N ARG A 12 -6.17 -52.18 1.90
CA ARG A 12 -5.07 -51.40 2.46
C ARG A 12 -3.70 -51.84 1.90
N PRO A 13 -2.76 -50.91 1.72
CA PRO A 13 -2.88 -49.47 1.94
C PRO A 13 -3.69 -48.77 0.86
N ALA A 14 -4.71 -48.00 1.25
CA ALA A 14 -5.45 -47.16 0.32
C ALA A 14 -4.56 -45.96 -0.10
N LYS A 15 -4.34 -45.81 -1.40
CA LYS A 15 -3.66 -44.62 -1.94
C LYS A 15 -4.69 -43.53 -2.13
N ALA A 16 -4.34 -42.31 -1.72
CA ALA A 16 -5.15 -41.16 -2.04
C ALA A 16 -5.21 -40.97 -3.57
N GLN A 17 -6.37 -40.61 -4.11
CA GLN A 17 -6.49 -40.27 -5.51
C GLN A 17 -5.59 -39.06 -5.83
N GLU A 18 -4.71 -39.21 -6.80
CA GLU A 18 -3.77 -38.16 -7.23
C GLU A 18 -4.45 -37.10 -8.11
N ILE A 19 -5.66 -37.41 -8.61
CA ILE A 19 -6.41 -36.50 -9.50
C ILE A 19 -7.33 -35.60 -8.66
N PRO A 20 -7.22 -34.26 -8.76
CA PRO A 20 -8.15 -33.36 -8.09
C PRO A 20 -9.60 -33.57 -8.55
N ALA A 21 -10.55 -33.49 -7.62
CA ALA A 21 -11.96 -33.83 -7.85
C ALA A 21 -12.61 -33.04 -9.02
N GLU A 22 -12.10 -31.86 -9.32
CA GLU A 22 -12.55 -31.04 -10.46
C GLU A 22 -12.23 -31.68 -11.82
N PHE A 23 -11.04 -32.28 -11.95
CA PHE A 23 -10.63 -32.99 -13.16
C PHE A 23 -11.33 -34.38 -13.27
N GLU A 24 -11.53 -35.04 -12.15
CA GLU A 24 -12.30 -36.28 -12.09
C GLU A 24 -13.73 -36.04 -12.60
N ALA A 25 -14.38 -34.97 -12.14
CA ALA A 25 -15.72 -34.61 -12.60
C ALA A 25 -15.76 -34.20 -14.09
N MET A 26 -14.66 -33.76 -14.66
CA MET A 26 -14.54 -33.48 -16.10
C MET A 26 -14.30 -34.77 -16.88
N LEU A 27 -13.46 -35.68 -16.40
CA LEU A 27 -13.19 -36.99 -17.04
C LEU A 27 -14.41 -37.90 -17.08
N ALA A 28 -15.34 -37.75 -16.12
CA ALA A 28 -16.61 -38.47 -16.11
C ALA A 28 -17.60 -38.02 -17.23
N LYS A 29 -17.32 -36.93 -17.95
CA LYS A 29 -18.15 -36.39 -19.01
C LYS A 29 -17.65 -36.89 -20.39
N PRO A 30 -18.53 -37.15 -21.36
CA PRO A 30 -18.10 -37.42 -22.72
C PRO A 30 -17.39 -36.21 -23.34
N ALA A 31 -16.45 -36.47 -24.25
CA ALA A 31 -15.54 -35.43 -24.78
C ALA A 31 -16.28 -34.28 -25.52
N ASP A 32 -17.36 -34.59 -26.19
CA ASP A 32 -18.25 -33.65 -26.88
C ASP A 32 -18.98 -32.69 -25.89
N ALA A 33 -19.28 -33.18 -24.69
CA ALA A 33 -19.90 -32.37 -23.63
C ALA A 33 -18.92 -31.39 -22.94
N LEU A 34 -17.61 -31.57 -23.12
CA LEU A 34 -16.60 -30.69 -22.47
C LEU A 34 -16.32 -29.42 -23.28
N GLY A 35 -16.63 -29.37 -24.53
CA GLY A 35 -16.30 -28.29 -25.44
C GLY A 35 -14.78 -28.03 -25.55
N LYS A 36 -14.38 -27.08 -26.39
CA LYS A 36 -12.96 -26.80 -26.69
C LYS A 36 -12.18 -26.40 -25.44
N GLN A 37 -12.77 -25.61 -24.55
CA GLN A 37 -12.12 -25.13 -23.35
C GLN A 37 -11.89 -26.22 -22.28
N GLY A 38 -12.89 -27.11 -22.10
CA GLY A 38 -12.75 -28.25 -21.19
C GLY A 38 -11.68 -29.24 -21.65
N LEU A 39 -11.65 -29.54 -22.94
CA LEU A 39 -10.62 -30.40 -23.53
C LEU A 39 -9.22 -29.78 -23.41
N PHE A 40 -9.10 -28.46 -23.60
CA PHE A 40 -7.82 -27.76 -23.40
C PHE A 40 -7.32 -27.87 -21.95
N ILE A 41 -8.19 -27.66 -20.95
CA ILE A 41 -7.86 -27.79 -19.55
C ILE A 41 -7.42 -29.21 -19.17
N LEU A 42 -8.13 -30.25 -19.65
CA LEU A 42 -7.75 -31.64 -19.40
C LEU A 42 -6.44 -32.01 -20.06
N ARG A 43 -6.21 -31.58 -21.31
CA ARG A 43 -4.92 -31.78 -22.01
C ARG A 43 -3.78 -31.13 -21.28
N TYR A 44 -3.98 -29.90 -20.82
CA TYR A 44 -2.97 -29.16 -20.03
C TYR A 44 -2.66 -29.91 -18.75
N TYR A 45 -3.67 -30.36 -18.02
CA TYR A 45 -3.50 -31.15 -16.79
C TYR A 45 -2.73 -32.43 -17.04
N TYR A 46 -3.09 -33.20 -18.12
CA TYR A 46 -2.37 -34.40 -18.51
C TYR A 46 -0.90 -34.13 -18.82
N LEU A 47 -0.61 -33.10 -19.60
CA LEU A 47 0.76 -32.72 -19.95
C LEU A 47 1.59 -32.30 -18.68
N GLU A 48 0.99 -31.69 -17.70
CA GLU A 48 1.67 -31.26 -16.50
C GLU A 48 1.80 -32.35 -15.42
N SER A 49 0.89 -33.32 -15.35
CA SER A 49 0.82 -34.29 -14.25
C SER A 49 1.18 -35.74 -14.64
N SER A 50 0.99 -36.14 -15.89
CA SER A 50 1.20 -37.52 -16.32
C SER A 50 2.66 -37.97 -16.23
N ALA A 51 2.89 -39.18 -15.72
CA ALA A 51 4.20 -39.79 -15.66
C ALA A 51 4.82 -39.98 -17.05
N ASP A 52 4.00 -40.28 -18.05
CA ASP A 52 4.43 -40.50 -19.46
C ASP A 52 5.06 -39.25 -20.06
N MET A 53 4.64 -38.06 -19.58
CA MET A 53 5.15 -36.80 -20.08
C MET A 53 6.36 -36.28 -19.26
N ALA A 54 6.81 -37.01 -18.23
CA ALA A 54 7.90 -36.57 -17.35
C ALA A 54 9.20 -36.28 -18.09
N ALA A 55 9.56 -37.13 -19.06
CA ALA A 55 10.77 -36.92 -19.86
C ALA A 55 10.68 -35.65 -20.73
N ALA A 56 9.52 -35.39 -21.34
CA ALA A 56 9.27 -34.19 -22.14
C ALA A 56 9.22 -32.90 -21.31
N ARG A 57 8.74 -32.97 -20.05
CA ARG A 57 8.70 -31.83 -19.13
C ARG A 57 10.09 -31.43 -18.61
N LYS A 58 11.00 -32.38 -18.41
CA LYS A 58 12.30 -32.15 -17.81
C LYS A 58 13.09 -30.95 -18.38
N PRO A 59 13.25 -30.80 -19.71
CA PRO A 59 13.91 -29.65 -20.30
C PRO A 59 13.13 -28.33 -20.09
N ILE A 60 11.80 -28.37 -20.06
CA ILE A 60 10.95 -27.20 -19.83
C ILE A 60 11.11 -26.73 -18.37
N GLU A 61 11.06 -27.65 -17.42
CA GLU A 61 11.26 -27.37 -15.99
C GLU A 61 12.66 -26.82 -15.71
N ALA A 62 13.67 -27.37 -16.37
CA ALA A 62 15.03 -26.88 -16.27
C ALA A 62 15.16 -25.43 -16.76
N ARG A 63 14.43 -25.04 -17.81
CA ARG A 63 14.36 -23.65 -18.27
C ARG A 63 13.53 -22.78 -17.33
N ARG A 64 12.40 -23.25 -16.84
CA ARG A 64 11.56 -22.53 -15.84
C ARG A 64 12.34 -22.23 -14.57
N LYS A 65 13.16 -23.15 -14.06
CA LYS A 65 14.04 -22.94 -12.88
C LYS A 65 15.10 -21.85 -13.08
N LYS A 66 15.46 -21.55 -14.33
CA LYS A 66 16.40 -20.47 -14.66
C LYS A 66 15.73 -19.09 -14.77
N LEU A 67 14.41 -19.02 -14.80
CA LEU A 67 13.71 -17.75 -14.82
C LEU A 67 13.94 -17.02 -13.48
N PRO A 68 14.25 -15.73 -13.52
CA PRO A 68 14.36 -14.95 -12.29
C PRO A 68 13.02 -14.95 -11.56
N VAL A 69 13.05 -15.28 -10.27
CA VAL A 69 11.86 -15.16 -9.42
C VAL A 69 11.72 -13.68 -9.05
N PRO A 70 10.71 -12.98 -9.56
CA PRO A 70 10.52 -11.59 -9.19
C PRO A 70 10.19 -11.49 -7.70
N PRO A 71 10.65 -10.46 -7.01
CA PRO A 71 10.25 -10.23 -5.64
C PRO A 71 8.73 -10.04 -5.57
N THR A 72 8.08 -10.83 -4.73
CA THR A 72 6.65 -10.78 -4.53
C THR A 72 6.30 -10.08 -3.22
N THR A 73 5.14 -9.45 -3.17
CA THR A 73 4.58 -8.86 -1.96
C THR A 73 3.10 -9.21 -1.84
N LEU A 74 2.61 -9.21 -0.61
CA LEU A 74 1.17 -9.36 -0.37
C LEU A 74 0.45 -8.10 -0.87
N VAL A 75 -0.60 -8.30 -1.65
CA VAL A 75 -1.48 -7.22 -2.10
C VAL A 75 -2.85 -7.35 -1.46
N MET A 76 -3.45 -6.21 -1.17
CA MET A 76 -4.79 -6.14 -0.63
C MET A 76 -5.79 -6.38 -1.76
N GLN A 77 -6.53 -7.50 -1.68
CA GLN A 77 -7.52 -7.90 -2.68
C GLN A 77 -8.91 -7.99 -2.05
N GLU A 78 -9.93 -7.59 -2.80
CA GLU A 78 -11.32 -7.77 -2.36
C GLU A 78 -11.67 -9.26 -2.32
N ARG A 79 -12.48 -9.66 -1.33
CA ARG A 79 -13.04 -10.99 -1.30
C ARG A 79 -14.05 -11.18 -2.44
N PRO A 80 -14.17 -12.41 -2.98
CA PRO A 80 -15.21 -12.71 -3.95
C PRO A 80 -16.60 -12.30 -3.41
N PHE A 81 -17.42 -11.73 -4.28
CA PHE A 81 -18.77 -11.26 -3.92
C PHE A 81 -19.63 -12.35 -3.26
N ALA A 82 -19.46 -13.60 -3.68
CA ALA A 82 -20.16 -14.76 -3.11
C ALA A 82 -19.72 -15.11 -1.67
N ARG A 83 -18.62 -14.54 -1.16
CA ARG A 83 -18.08 -14.81 0.19
C ARG A 83 -17.65 -13.52 0.89
N PRO A 84 -18.60 -12.59 1.13
CA PRO A 84 -18.29 -11.35 1.83
C PRO A 84 -17.89 -11.65 3.28
N ARG A 85 -17.08 -10.79 3.85
CA ARG A 85 -16.80 -10.83 5.29
C ARG A 85 -17.97 -10.19 6.03
N ALA A 86 -18.62 -10.93 6.89
CA ALA A 86 -19.55 -10.35 7.85
C ALA A 86 -18.78 -9.38 8.77
N THR A 87 -19.25 -8.16 8.87
CA THR A 87 -18.67 -7.12 9.72
C THR A 87 -19.75 -6.62 10.66
N HIS A 88 -19.41 -6.47 11.93
CA HIS A 88 -20.35 -6.08 12.98
C HIS A 88 -19.82 -4.85 13.72
N ARG A 89 -20.70 -4.06 14.27
CA ARG A 89 -20.34 -3.10 15.31
C ARG A 89 -19.94 -3.86 16.56
N HIS A 90 -18.83 -3.48 17.19
CA HIS A 90 -18.36 -4.11 18.42
C HIS A 90 -18.68 -3.22 19.61
N HIS A 91 -19.15 -3.83 20.71
CA HIS A 91 -19.40 -3.09 21.94
C HIS A 91 -18.08 -2.57 22.50
N ARG A 92 -17.94 -1.25 22.63
CA ARG A 92 -16.72 -0.58 23.12
C ARG A 92 -15.42 -1.05 22.46
N GLY A 93 -15.49 -1.55 21.21
CA GLY A 93 -14.32 -2.07 20.49
C GLY A 93 -13.90 -3.51 20.85
N GLU A 94 -14.61 -4.17 21.76
CA GLU A 94 -14.38 -5.55 22.17
C GLU A 94 -14.69 -6.50 21.00
N PHE A 95 -13.67 -7.14 20.42
CA PHE A 95 -13.82 -7.94 19.20
C PHE A 95 -14.67 -9.21 19.40
N LEU A 96 -14.78 -9.73 20.63
CA LEU A 96 -15.64 -10.86 20.98
C LEU A 96 -17.09 -10.45 21.23
N SER A 97 -17.37 -9.16 21.43
CA SER A 97 -18.71 -8.64 21.69
C SER A 97 -19.32 -8.01 20.43
N ALA A 98 -19.57 -8.85 19.42
CA ALA A 98 -20.19 -8.44 18.18
C ALA A 98 -21.65 -8.02 18.42
N ARG A 99 -22.06 -6.88 17.87
CA ARG A 99 -23.43 -6.34 17.87
C ARG A 99 -24.03 -6.50 16.47
N GLU A 100 -24.88 -5.58 16.08
CA GLU A 100 -25.56 -5.59 14.79
C GLU A 100 -24.59 -5.63 13.59
N PRO A 101 -24.96 -6.31 12.50
CA PRO A 101 -24.16 -6.30 11.27
C PRO A 101 -24.16 -4.92 10.64
N VAL A 102 -23.04 -4.53 10.06
CA VAL A 102 -22.86 -3.26 9.36
C VAL A 102 -22.44 -3.48 7.92
N SER A 103 -22.88 -2.59 7.05
CA SER A 103 -22.47 -2.55 5.64
C SER A 103 -21.55 -1.34 5.36
N PRO A 104 -20.68 -1.39 4.34
CA PRO A 104 -19.87 -0.26 3.95
C PRO A 104 -20.74 0.97 3.62
N LYS A 105 -20.47 2.07 4.33
CA LYS A 105 -21.15 3.37 4.15
C LYS A 105 -20.16 4.50 4.29
N VAL A 106 -20.47 5.66 3.72
CA VAL A 106 -19.79 6.92 3.98
C VAL A 106 -20.55 7.69 5.07
N LEU A 107 -19.92 8.73 5.62
CA LEU A 107 -20.52 9.55 6.66
C LEU A 107 -21.79 10.26 6.14
N PRO A 108 -22.90 10.25 6.88
CA PRO A 108 -24.20 10.74 6.37
C PRO A 108 -24.25 12.24 6.09
N PHE A 109 -23.36 13.03 6.72
CA PHE A 109 -23.26 14.48 6.52
C PHE A 109 -22.34 14.87 5.36
N LEU A 110 -21.69 13.90 4.71
CA LEU A 110 -20.87 14.09 3.51
C LEU A 110 -21.63 13.58 2.27
N PRO A 111 -21.24 14.03 1.07
CA PRO A 111 -21.87 13.56 -0.14
C PRO A 111 -21.96 12.03 -0.21
N PRO A 112 -23.10 11.46 -0.60
CA PRO A 112 -23.26 10.01 -0.66
C PRO A 112 -22.37 9.38 -1.74
N LEU A 113 -22.09 8.09 -1.58
CA LEU A 113 -21.54 7.28 -2.68
C LEU A 113 -22.45 7.37 -3.91
N GLY A 114 -21.88 7.46 -5.10
CA GLY A 114 -22.64 7.39 -6.34
C GLY A 114 -23.52 6.14 -6.39
N LYS A 115 -24.68 6.23 -7.05
CA LYS A 115 -25.66 5.12 -7.12
C LYS A 115 -25.03 3.82 -7.63
N ASP A 116 -24.16 3.92 -8.63
CA ASP A 116 -23.49 2.77 -9.27
C ASP A 116 -22.08 2.50 -8.68
N ALA A 117 -21.67 3.21 -7.63
CA ALA A 117 -20.37 3.01 -7.02
C ALA A 117 -20.31 1.68 -6.26
N PRO A 118 -19.30 0.84 -6.50
CA PRO A 118 -19.14 -0.41 -5.78
C PRO A 118 -18.91 -0.13 -4.28
N ARG A 119 -19.60 -0.84 -3.40
CA ARG A 119 -19.46 -0.71 -1.94
C ARG A 119 -18.22 -1.45 -1.43
N ASN A 120 -17.07 -1.08 -1.93
CA ASN A 120 -15.77 -1.65 -1.61
C ASN A 120 -14.69 -0.54 -1.52
N ARG A 121 -13.42 -0.92 -1.35
CA ARG A 121 -12.31 0.03 -1.25
C ARG A 121 -12.16 0.91 -2.49
N LEU A 122 -12.43 0.38 -3.68
CA LEU A 122 -12.36 1.17 -4.92
C LEU A 122 -13.44 2.26 -4.95
N GLY A 123 -14.68 1.91 -4.57
CA GLY A 123 -15.75 2.89 -4.46
C GLY A 123 -15.44 3.98 -3.44
N PHE A 124 -14.88 3.60 -2.28
CA PHE A 124 -14.45 4.54 -1.26
C PHE A 124 -13.30 5.44 -1.76
N ALA A 125 -12.30 4.88 -2.43
CA ALA A 125 -11.20 5.66 -2.99
C ALA A 125 -11.68 6.69 -4.03
N ARG A 126 -12.60 6.30 -4.90
CA ARG A 126 -13.21 7.22 -5.88
C ARG A 126 -14.03 8.32 -5.18
N TRP A 127 -14.73 7.98 -4.13
CA TRP A 127 -15.49 8.94 -3.33
C TRP A 127 -14.59 9.96 -2.63
N LEU A 128 -13.41 9.56 -2.13
CA LEU A 128 -12.47 10.47 -1.50
C LEU A 128 -11.97 11.56 -2.46
N ILE A 129 -11.82 11.24 -3.74
CA ILE A 129 -11.38 12.21 -4.76
C ILE A 129 -12.53 12.81 -5.58
N ASP A 130 -13.77 12.52 -5.22
CA ASP A 130 -14.95 13.12 -5.85
C ASP A 130 -14.93 14.63 -5.63
N GLN A 131 -15.20 15.41 -6.68
CA GLN A 131 -15.24 16.89 -6.61
C GLN A 131 -16.23 17.42 -5.59
N ARG A 132 -17.28 16.65 -5.28
CA ARG A 132 -18.26 16.99 -4.25
C ARG A 132 -17.74 16.76 -2.83
N ASN A 133 -16.65 16.00 -2.65
CA ASN A 133 -16.07 15.78 -1.32
C ASN A 133 -15.35 17.06 -0.85
N PRO A 134 -15.87 17.77 0.17
CA PRO A 134 -15.33 19.06 0.57
C PRO A 134 -14.02 18.96 1.36
N LEU A 135 -13.66 17.77 1.87
CA LEU A 135 -12.59 17.64 2.86
C LEU A 135 -11.25 17.26 2.24
N THR A 136 -11.21 16.28 1.35
CA THR A 136 -9.94 15.69 0.91
C THR A 136 -8.96 16.72 0.36
N ALA A 137 -9.41 17.57 -0.56
CA ALA A 137 -8.56 18.58 -1.16
C ALA A 137 -8.08 19.63 -0.12
N ARG A 138 -8.99 20.09 0.78
CA ARG A 138 -8.64 21.03 1.84
C ARG A 138 -7.59 20.48 2.80
N VAL A 139 -7.75 19.23 3.24
CA VAL A 139 -6.79 18.56 4.14
C VAL A 139 -5.43 18.42 3.48
N VAL A 140 -5.38 17.98 2.22
CA VAL A 140 -4.12 17.84 1.48
C VAL A 140 -3.43 19.19 1.32
N VAL A 141 -4.15 20.19 0.85
CA VAL A 141 -3.61 21.55 0.67
C VAL A 141 -3.11 22.12 1.98
N ASN A 142 -3.85 21.96 3.08
CA ASN A 142 -3.45 22.42 4.40
C ASN A 142 -2.15 21.78 4.89
N ARG A 143 -1.96 20.50 4.65
CA ARG A 143 -0.72 19.78 4.98
C ARG A 143 0.48 20.30 4.17
N HIS A 144 0.29 20.52 2.87
CA HIS A 144 1.34 21.11 2.04
C HIS A 144 1.67 22.55 2.45
N TRP A 145 0.65 23.34 2.77
CA TRP A 145 0.83 24.68 3.33
C TRP A 145 1.63 24.65 4.62
N ALA A 146 1.24 23.77 5.55
CA ALA A 146 1.95 23.61 6.84
C ALA A 146 3.43 23.22 6.64
N ALA A 147 3.73 22.35 5.66
CA ALA A 147 5.10 21.95 5.36
C ALA A 147 5.96 23.11 4.81
N LEU A 148 5.35 24.07 4.13
CA LEU A 148 6.04 25.22 3.54
C LEU A 148 6.12 26.45 4.44
N PHE A 149 5.13 26.63 5.33
CA PHE A 149 5.04 27.78 6.23
C PHE A 149 5.21 27.45 7.72
N GLY A 150 5.44 26.17 8.05
CA GLY A 150 5.58 25.69 9.43
C GLY A 150 4.27 25.52 10.17
N ARG A 151 3.16 26.06 9.66
CA ARG A 151 1.82 25.98 10.25
C ARG A 151 0.75 25.99 9.16
N GLY A 152 -0.28 25.15 9.30
CA GLY A 152 -1.41 25.10 8.38
C GLY A 152 -2.33 26.31 8.48
N LEU A 153 -3.12 26.55 7.44
CA LEU A 153 -4.26 27.48 7.46
C LEU A 153 -5.29 27.04 8.51
N VAL A 154 -5.49 25.72 8.67
CA VAL A 154 -6.12 25.08 9.80
C VAL A 154 -5.01 24.55 10.70
N ARG A 155 -4.98 25.00 11.96
CA ARG A 155 -3.91 24.66 12.92
C ARG A 155 -3.93 23.20 13.36
N THR A 156 -5.08 22.55 13.29
CA THR A 156 -5.30 21.14 13.62
C THR A 156 -5.33 20.29 12.34
N PRO A 157 -4.18 19.89 11.76
CA PRO A 157 -4.13 19.27 10.44
C PRO A 157 -4.82 17.90 10.39
N ASP A 158 -5.04 17.28 11.55
CA ASP A 158 -5.69 15.97 11.70
C ASP A 158 -7.14 16.08 12.18
N ASP A 159 -7.63 17.31 12.45
CA ASP A 159 -9.00 17.56 12.85
C ASP A 159 -9.59 18.77 12.09
N PHE A 160 -10.44 18.47 11.13
CA PHE A 160 -11.24 19.43 10.37
C PHE A 160 -12.72 19.37 10.78
N GLY A 161 -13.00 18.72 11.90
CA GLY A 161 -14.32 18.59 12.46
C GLY A 161 -14.73 19.74 13.38
N TYR A 162 -15.79 19.54 14.14
CA TYR A 162 -16.36 20.54 15.04
C TYR A 162 -15.39 20.99 16.14
N THR A 163 -14.52 20.12 16.61
CA THR A 163 -13.50 20.40 17.64
C THR A 163 -12.19 20.94 17.07
N GLY A 164 -12.07 20.92 15.74
CA GLY A 164 -10.90 21.44 15.03
C GLY A 164 -10.83 22.96 15.02
N ALA A 165 -9.63 23.48 14.77
CA ALA A 165 -9.42 24.94 14.66
C ALA A 165 -10.09 25.47 13.38
N VAL A 166 -10.70 26.63 13.50
CA VAL A 166 -11.22 27.38 12.36
C VAL A 166 -10.07 27.83 11.45
N PRO A 167 -10.20 27.72 10.12
CA PRO A 167 -9.19 28.18 9.20
C PRO A 167 -8.95 29.69 9.34
N THR A 168 -7.67 30.11 9.37
CA THR A 168 -7.30 31.54 9.47
C THR A 168 -7.68 32.32 8.21
N HIS A 169 -7.66 31.68 7.05
CA HIS A 169 -8.02 32.26 5.75
C HIS A 169 -8.90 31.26 4.98
N PRO A 170 -10.20 31.17 5.27
CA PRO A 170 -11.09 30.18 4.69
C PRO A 170 -11.17 30.29 3.17
N MET A 171 -11.31 31.51 2.63
CA MET A 171 -11.37 31.72 1.18
C MET A 171 -10.09 31.27 0.45
N LEU A 172 -8.93 31.48 1.06
CA LEU A 172 -7.65 31.03 0.48
C LEU A 172 -7.57 29.48 0.49
N LEU A 173 -7.98 28.86 1.59
CA LEU A 173 -8.01 27.40 1.70
C LEU A 173 -8.92 26.80 0.63
N ASP A 174 -10.09 27.36 0.44
CA ASP A 174 -11.08 26.92 -0.53
C ASP A 174 -10.58 27.09 -1.96
N TRP A 175 -10.02 28.26 -2.26
CA TRP A 175 -9.45 28.53 -3.59
C TRP A 175 -8.30 27.59 -3.92
N LEU A 176 -7.36 27.38 -3.00
CA LEU A 176 -6.25 26.46 -3.18
C LEU A 176 -6.73 25.01 -3.37
N ALA A 177 -7.77 24.59 -2.63
CA ALA A 177 -8.35 23.27 -2.75
C ALA A 177 -8.99 23.05 -4.14
N LEU A 178 -9.78 24.01 -4.60
CA LEU A 178 -10.39 23.97 -5.94
C LEU A 178 -9.33 23.98 -7.04
N GLU A 179 -8.32 24.83 -6.90
CA GLU A 179 -7.22 24.94 -7.87
C GLU A 179 -6.40 23.63 -7.93
N PHE A 180 -6.15 23.01 -6.79
CA PHE A 180 -5.47 21.72 -6.70
C PHE A 180 -6.22 20.62 -7.45
N VAL A 181 -7.55 20.54 -7.29
CA VAL A 181 -8.41 19.62 -8.04
C VAL A 181 -8.39 19.95 -9.54
N ARG A 182 -8.54 21.24 -9.91
CA ARG A 182 -8.52 21.73 -11.30
C ARG A 182 -7.21 21.38 -12.01
N GLN A 183 -6.08 21.38 -11.29
CA GLN A 183 -4.76 20.99 -11.80
C GLN A 183 -4.52 19.48 -11.82
N GLY A 184 -5.56 18.66 -11.63
CA GLY A 184 -5.47 17.19 -11.66
C GLY A 184 -4.73 16.61 -10.46
N TRP A 185 -4.89 17.17 -9.26
CA TRP A 185 -4.25 16.71 -8.02
C TRP A 185 -2.71 16.73 -8.10
N SER A 186 -2.14 17.63 -8.87
CA SER A 186 -0.70 17.74 -9.08
C SER A 186 -0.02 18.47 -7.93
N GLN A 187 0.62 17.73 -7.05
CA GLN A 187 1.40 18.30 -5.93
C GLN A 187 2.52 19.24 -6.43
N LYS A 188 3.18 18.93 -7.54
CA LYS A 188 4.23 19.80 -8.11
C LYS A 188 3.69 21.14 -8.56
N LYS A 189 2.52 21.18 -9.19
CA LYS A 189 1.88 22.43 -9.59
C LYS A 189 1.43 23.23 -8.38
N LEU A 190 0.85 22.57 -7.36
CA LEU A 190 0.48 23.21 -6.09
C LEU A 190 1.71 23.82 -5.40
N HIS A 191 2.79 23.08 -5.26
CA HIS A 191 4.02 23.59 -4.66
C HIS A 191 4.56 24.80 -5.45
N ARG A 192 4.62 24.68 -6.77
CA ARG A 192 5.08 25.81 -7.62
C ARG A 192 4.22 27.05 -7.39
N LEU A 193 2.90 26.90 -7.37
CA LEU A 193 1.97 27.99 -7.12
C LEU A 193 2.26 28.70 -5.79
N ILE A 194 2.45 27.92 -4.72
CA ILE A 194 2.72 28.46 -3.39
C ILE A 194 4.10 29.12 -3.32
N VAL A 195 5.17 28.44 -3.76
CA VAL A 195 6.55 28.96 -3.58
C VAL A 195 6.87 30.15 -4.49
N THR A 196 6.12 30.34 -5.59
CA THR A 196 6.27 31.53 -6.46
C THR A 196 5.40 32.70 -6.01
N SER A 197 4.50 32.51 -5.01
CA SER A 197 3.64 33.58 -4.47
C SER A 197 4.44 34.66 -3.76
N ALA A 198 3.93 35.90 -3.77
CA ALA A 198 4.51 37.00 -3.00
C ALA A 198 4.60 36.69 -1.51
N THR A 199 3.58 35.99 -0.97
CA THR A 199 3.55 35.57 0.44
C THR A 199 4.74 34.68 0.81
N TYR A 200 5.08 33.70 -0.02
CA TYR A 200 6.20 32.80 0.27
C TYR A 200 7.57 33.49 0.08
N ARG A 201 7.65 34.45 -0.82
CA ARG A 201 8.89 35.13 -1.19
C ARG A 201 9.24 36.32 -0.28
N GLN A 202 8.48 36.56 0.78
CA GLN A 202 8.77 37.61 1.75
C GLN A 202 10.05 37.28 2.54
N SER A 203 10.89 38.29 2.79
CA SER A 203 12.12 38.16 3.57
C SER A 203 11.87 37.92 5.06
N THR A 204 10.69 38.31 5.55
CA THR A 204 10.25 38.21 6.96
C THR A 204 9.34 37.03 7.24
N GLY A 205 9.39 35.98 6.41
CA GLY A 205 8.57 34.78 6.56
C GLY A 205 8.78 34.03 7.87
N ALA A 206 7.84 33.17 8.20
CA ALA A 206 7.89 32.33 9.40
C ALA A 206 9.16 31.46 9.42
N ARG A 207 9.90 31.52 10.54
CA ARG A 207 11.07 30.67 10.77
C ARG A 207 10.65 29.46 11.56
N PHE A 208 10.94 28.27 11.05
CA PHE A 208 10.68 27.01 11.74
C PHE A 208 11.83 26.04 11.51
N ARG A 209 11.99 25.09 12.43
CA ARG A 209 13.02 24.06 12.32
C ARG A 209 12.62 23.07 11.23
N LEU A 210 13.51 22.80 10.30
CA LEU A 210 13.33 21.74 9.30
C LEU A 210 13.36 20.36 9.96
N PRO A 211 12.62 19.37 9.42
CA PRO A 211 12.77 17.97 9.80
C PRO A 211 14.23 17.51 9.64
N ALA A 212 14.65 16.58 10.49
CA ALA A 212 16.03 16.08 10.49
C ALA A 212 16.47 15.52 9.14
N GLU A 213 15.56 14.85 8.43
CA GLU A 213 15.80 14.34 7.07
C GLU A 213 16.15 15.47 6.09
N GLN A 214 15.46 16.60 6.17
CA GLN A 214 15.72 17.73 5.28
C GLN A 214 17.03 18.43 5.65
N ILE A 215 17.35 18.56 6.96
CA ILE A 215 18.62 19.11 7.41
C ILE A 215 19.78 18.27 6.88
N ARG A 216 19.72 16.95 7.03
CA ARG A 216 20.74 16.03 6.52
C ARG A 216 20.88 16.11 5.00
N ASP A 217 19.76 16.06 4.27
CA ASP A 217 19.77 16.12 2.80
C ASP A 217 20.34 17.45 2.29
N SER A 218 20.05 18.56 2.99
CA SER A 218 20.61 19.88 2.70
C SER A 218 22.13 19.92 2.94
N ALA A 219 22.59 19.36 4.07
CA ALA A 219 24.02 19.27 4.37
C ALA A 219 24.77 18.43 3.30
N LEU A 220 24.23 17.28 2.93
CA LEU A 220 24.77 16.44 1.86
C LEU A 220 24.77 17.16 0.51
N ARG A 221 23.77 17.96 0.22
CA ARG A 221 23.68 18.73 -1.02
C ARG A 221 24.74 19.82 -1.09
N VAL A 222 24.88 20.59 -0.03
CA VAL A 222 25.84 21.70 0.04
C VAL A 222 27.28 21.20 0.01
N SER A 223 27.56 20.06 0.70
CA SER A 223 28.89 19.43 0.69
C SER A 223 29.24 18.68 -0.62
N GLY A 224 28.31 18.58 -1.57
CA GLY A 224 28.52 17.84 -2.82
C GLY A 224 28.46 16.32 -2.67
N LEU A 225 28.21 15.79 -1.48
CA LEU A 225 28.20 14.35 -1.21
C LEU A 225 26.89 13.65 -1.56
N LEU A 226 25.80 14.41 -1.83
CA LEU A 226 24.49 13.82 -2.06
C LEU A 226 24.45 12.91 -3.28
N HIS A 227 24.24 11.63 -3.05
CA HIS A 227 24.01 10.66 -4.12
C HIS A 227 22.53 10.62 -4.53
N GLN A 228 22.23 11.09 -5.74
CA GLN A 228 20.85 11.31 -6.24
C GLN A 228 20.19 10.07 -6.87
N LYS A 229 20.63 8.86 -6.57
CA LYS A 229 20.04 7.62 -7.07
C LYS A 229 18.58 7.50 -6.60
N LEU A 230 17.64 7.34 -7.53
CA LEU A 230 16.23 7.09 -7.26
C LEU A 230 15.93 5.59 -7.20
N GLY A 231 15.01 5.20 -6.31
CA GLY A 231 14.59 3.80 -6.14
C GLY A 231 15.65 2.90 -5.52
N GLY A 232 15.37 1.61 -5.49
CA GLY A 232 16.24 0.59 -4.89
C GLY A 232 16.02 0.39 -3.38
N PRO A 233 16.80 -0.51 -2.75
CA PRO A 233 16.63 -0.86 -1.34
C PRO A 233 16.98 0.29 -0.41
N SER A 234 16.51 0.18 0.84
CA SER A 234 16.89 1.09 1.92
C SER A 234 18.40 1.05 2.18
N VAL A 235 18.94 2.17 2.66
CA VAL A 235 20.35 2.33 2.98
C VAL A 235 20.54 2.61 4.46
N PHE A 236 21.75 2.35 4.94
CA PHE A 236 22.16 2.48 6.34
C PHE A 236 23.29 3.52 6.42
N PRO A 237 22.97 4.82 6.60
CA PRO A 237 24.01 5.82 6.77
C PRO A 237 24.89 5.56 8.00
N PRO A 238 26.11 6.14 8.08
CA PRO A 238 26.92 6.07 9.27
C PRO A 238 26.20 6.59 10.50
N GLN A 239 26.30 5.88 11.63
CA GLN A 239 25.82 6.36 12.91
C GLN A 239 26.79 5.95 14.04
N PRO A 240 26.75 6.63 15.19
CA PRO A 240 27.60 6.32 16.34
C PRO A 240 27.46 4.86 16.80
N LYS A 241 28.57 4.20 17.13
CA LYS A 241 28.57 2.81 17.61
C LYS A 241 27.72 2.60 18.85
N SER A 242 27.72 3.56 19.76
CA SER A 242 26.93 3.56 21.02
C SER A 242 25.41 3.40 20.79
N MET A 243 24.91 3.75 19.62
CA MET A 243 23.49 3.62 19.30
C MET A 243 23.05 2.20 18.92
N GLY A 244 24.01 1.29 18.70
CA GLY A 244 23.76 -0.10 18.27
C GLY A 244 23.97 -1.16 19.34
N GLU A 245 24.57 -0.80 20.47
CA GLU A 245 24.91 -1.73 21.54
C GLU A 245 23.74 -1.86 22.53
N GLY A 246 23.25 -3.07 22.74
CA GLY A 246 22.26 -3.37 23.79
C GLY A 246 20.80 -3.43 23.38
N ILE A 247 20.45 -3.36 22.12
CA ILE A 247 19.04 -3.38 21.69
C ILE A 247 18.57 -4.80 21.36
N TYR A 248 17.50 -5.24 21.99
CA TYR A 248 16.78 -6.50 21.71
C TYR A 248 16.57 -6.70 20.20
N GLY A 249 17.06 -7.82 19.67
CA GLY A 249 16.85 -8.21 18.28
C GLY A 249 18.09 -8.24 17.37
N GLY A 250 19.28 -8.28 17.93
CA GLY A 250 20.52 -8.89 17.37
C GLY A 250 21.05 -8.51 15.99
N GLY A 251 20.41 -7.67 15.24
CA GLY A 251 20.89 -7.24 13.93
C GLY A 251 21.51 -5.84 14.00
N GLY A 252 22.82 -5.75 14.19
CA GLY A 252 23.53 -4.49 14.23
C GLY A 252 23.28 -3.61 13.00
N TRP A 253 23.42 -2.31 13.16
CA TRP A 253 23.40 -1.34 12.06
C TRP A 253 24.61 -1.53 11.16
N LYS A 254 24.43 -2.24 10.03
CA LYS A 254 25.51 -2.45 9.05
C LYS A 254 25.54 -1.26 8.10
N THR A 255 26.46 -0.34 8.33
CA THR A 255 26.62 0.85 7.48
C THR A 255 26.80 0.48 6.02
N SER A 256 26.04 1.13 5.13
CA SER A 256 26.20 0.98 3.68
C SER A 256 27.58 1.42 3.21
N THR A 257 28.06 0.82 2.14
CA THR A 257 29.38 1.13 1.55
C THR A 257 29.22 2.07 0.35
N GLY A 258 30.33 2.72 -0.02
CA GLY A 258 30.39 3.59 -1.20
C GLY A 258 29.37 4.75 -1.18
N PRO A 259 28.86 5.15 -2.35
CA PRO A 259 27.93 6.28 -2.49
C PRO A 259 26.57 6.07 -1.79
N ASP A 260 26.17 4.84 -1.55
CA ASP A 260 24.85 4.53 -0.94
C ASP A 260 24.73 5.07 0.49
N ARG A 261 25.83 5.31 1.23
CA ARG A 261 25.82 5.97 2.54
C ARG A 261 25.36 7.44 2.50
N TYR A 262 25.43 8.05 1.33
CA TYR A 262 25.12 9.47 1.10
C TYR A 262 23.80 9.68 0.32
N ARG A 263 22.98 8.66 0.20
CA ARG A 263 21.66 8.79 -0.42
C ARG A 263 20.74 9.67 0.44
N ARG A 264 19.68 10.19 -0.19
CA ARG A 264 18.66 11.00 0.49
C ARG A 264 18.09 10.25 1.69
N SER A 265 17.74 10.98 2.73
CA SER A 265 17.15 10.46 3.96
C SER A 265 15.84 9.69 3.74
N LEU A 266 15.12 9.96 2.64
CA LEU A 266 13.99 9.17 2.17
C LEU A 266 14.30 7.66 2.05
N TYR A 267 15.54 7.31 1.75
CA TYR A 267 15.99 5.92 1.58
C TYR A 267 16.64 5.33 2.84
N THR A 268 16.77 6.10 3.92
CA THR A 268 17.33 5.59 5.18
C THR A 268 16.41 4.53 5.77
N TYR A 269 17.00 3.38 6.14
CA TYR A 269 16.25 2.32 6.79
C TYR A 269 15.73 2.79 8.15
N LYS A 270 14.42 2.67 8.36
CA LYS A 270 13.78 3.03 9.63
C LYS A 270 13.49 1.75 10.43
N LYS A 271 14.22 1.57 11.52
CA LYS A 271 13.98 0.48 12.48
C LYS A 271 13.41 1.07 13.77
N ARG A 272 12.23 0.65 14.17
CA ARG A 272 11.54 1.20 15.35
C ARG A 272 12.33 1.02 16.64
N SER A 273 13.03 -0.12 16.78
CA SER A 273 13.87 -0.42 17.94
C SER A 273 15.25 0.24 17.92
N MET A 274 15.66 0.78 16.77
CA MET A 274 16.96 1.44 16.59
C MET A 274 16.78 2.56 15.55
N PRO A 275 16.20 3.70 15.93
CA PRO A 275 16.05 4.81 15.01
C PRO A 275 17.44 5.33 14.59
N PHE A 276 17.51 5.89 13.39
CA PHE A 276 18.72 6.58 12.96
C PHE A 276 18.94 7.82 13.82
N ALA A 277 20.18 8.05 14.26
CA ALA A 277 20.52 9.08 15.26
C ALA A 277 20.08 10.51 14.90
N MET A 278 19.81 10.78 13.63
CA MET A 278 19.36 12.09 13.16
C MET A 278 17.83 12.20 12.98
N HIS A 279 17.06 11.19 13.41
CA HIS A 279 15.59 11.20 13.32
C HIS A 279 14.92 11.49 14.64
#